data_450f7882acfdf590203fc11ab623be42
#
_entry.id   450f7882acfdf590203fc11ab623be42
#
_cell.length_a   1.000
_cell.length_b   1.000
_cell.length_c   1.000
_cell.angle_alpha   90.00
_cell.angle_beta   90.00
_cell.angle_gamma   90.00
#
_symmetry.space_group_name_H-M   'P 1'
#
loop_
_entity.id
_entity.type
_entity.pdbx_description
1 polymer ?
#
loop_
_entity_poly.entity_id
_entity_poly.type
_entity_poly.pdbx_seq_one_letter_code
_entity_poly.pdbx_strand_id
1 'polypeptide(L)'
;MIELSAVSLFAGLPDKELAAIGRRLTEIRQPAGKQVVMAGSTGAAFLILLEGEADVELPGGVRRTLRPGDYYGEMALIDEAGRSATVTAKSDLCLLGMSKWEFKPFVADHPEVAWRLLTTLSRRLREAEAKLGPTEGEVD
;
A
#
# COMPACT_ATOMS: atom_id res chain seq x y z
N MET A 1 11.62 11.67 8.27
CA MET A 1 11.07 11.17 7.00
C MET A 1 12.06 10.19 6.37
N ILE A 2 11.60 9.01 6.02
CA ILE A 2 12.46 8.01 5.37
C ILE A 2 12.65 8.35 3.90
N GLU A 3 13.72 7.82 3.30
CA GLU A 3 13.96 7.93 1.87
C GLU A 3 13.24 6.81 1.11
N LEU A 4 13.04 7.03 -0.19
CA LEU A 4 12.37 6.06 -1.06
C LEU A 4 13.09 4.70 -1.07
N SER A 5 14.41 4.71 -1.00
CA SER A 5 15.23 3.49 -0.94
C SER A 5 14.98 2.65 0.31
N ALA A 6 14.45 3.24 1.37
CA ALA A 6 14.13 2.54 2.62
C ALA A 6 12.74 1.89 2.59
N VAL A 7 11.93 2.17 1.56
CA VAL A 7 10.64 1.49 1.37
C VAL A 7 10.91 0.07 0.86
N SER A 8 10.39 -0.93 1.56
CA SER A 8 10.68 -2.34 1.21
C SER A 8 10.35 -2.69 -0.23
N LEU A 9 9.31 -2.08 -0.77
CA LEU A 9 8.87 -2.28 -2.15
C LEU A 9 9.95 -1.88 -3.17
N PHE A 10 10.82 -0.94 -2.82
CA PHE A 10 11.84 -0.37 -3.69
C PHE A 10 13.27 -0.68 -3.24
N ALA A 11 13.43 -1.46 -2.19
CA ALA A 11 14.75 -1.77 -1.64
C ALA A 11 15.65 -2.44 -2.67
N GLY A 12 16.90 -1.99 -2.76
CA GLY A 12 17.90 -2.58 -3.64
C GLY A 12 17.76 -2.23 -5.12
N LEU A 13 16.80 -1.40 -5.50
CA LEU A 13 16.70 -0.94 -6.89
C LEU A 13 17.82 0.06 -7.20
N PRO A 14 18.30 0.10 -8.46
CA PRO A 14 19.31 1.08 -8.85
C PRO A 14 18.83 2.52 -8.63
N ASP A 15 19.75 3.42 -8.30
CA ASP A 15 19.43 4.82 -8.04
C ASP A 15 18.69 5.48 -9.21
N LYS A 16 19.03 5.13 -10.42
CA LYS A 16 18.36 5.64 -11.63
C LYS A 16 16.90 5.25 -11.66
N GLU A 17 16.60 4.01 -11.29
CA GLU A 17 15.22 3.53 -11.24
C GLU A 17 14.45 4.17 -10.08
N LEU A 18 15.08 4.31 -8.92
CA LEU A 18 14.48 5.01 -7.78
C LEU A 18 14.11 6.45 -8.14
N ALA A 19 15.00 7.15 -8.86
CA ALA A 19 14.72 8.52 -9.30
C ALA A 19 13.53 8.55 -10.29
N ALA A 20 13.44 7.59 -11.19
CA ALA A 20 12.33 7.49 -12.13
C ALA A 20 11.00 7.24 -11.40
N ILE A 21 11.02 6.37 -10.40
CA ILE A 21 9.85 6.08 -9.57
C ILE A 21 9.43 7.33 -8.80
N GLY A 22 10.38 8.02 -8.20
CA GLY A 22 10.11 9.24 -7.43
C GLY A 22 9.42 10.32 -8.25
N ARG A 23 9.76 10.44 -9.52
CA ARG A 23 9.15 11.43 -10.42
C ARG A 23 7.67 11.13 -10.71
N ARG A 24 7.22 9.89 -10.50
CA ARG A 24 5.84 9.48 -10.72
C ARG A 24 4.97 9.62 -9.48
N LEU A 25 5.56 9.93 -8.33
CA LEU A 25 4.87 10.03 -7.06
C LEU A 25 4.72 11.50 -6.65
N THR A 26 3.58 11.82 -6.04
CA THR A 26 3.26 13.16 -5.56
C THR A 26 3.30 13.17 -4.04
N GLU A 27 4.00 14.15 -3.46
CA GLU A 27 4.02 14.32 -2.01
C GLU A 27 2.68 14.85 -1.52
N ILE A 28 2.15 14.21 -0.47
CA ILE A 28 0.89 14.55 0.16
C ILE A 28 1.14 14.66 1.65
N ARG A 29 0.63 15.75 2.27
CA ARG A 29 0.70 15.93 3.71
C ARG A 29 -0.71 15.92 4.28
N GLN A 30 -0.89 15.18 5.38
CA GLN A 30 -2.17 15.09 6.07
C GLN A 30 -1.96 15.34 7.56
N PRO A 31 -2.74 16.26 8.17
CA PRO A 31 -2.66 16.48 9.60
C PRO A 31 -3.25 15.33 10.40
N ALA A 32 -2.79 15.20 11.64
CA ALA A 32 -3.33 14.22 12.59
C ALA A 32 -4.86 14.32 12.66
N GLY A 33 -5.52 13.17 12.76
CA GLY A 33 -6.97 13.06 12.85
C GLY A 33 -7.72 13.02 11.53
N LYS A 34 -7.08 13.34 10.40
CA LYS A 34 -7.71 13.30 9.08
C LYS A 34 -7.80 11.87 8.55
N GLN A 35 -8.92 11.55 7.92
CA GLN A 35 -9.06 10.31 7.17
C GLN A 35 -8.34 10.45 5.83
N VAL A 36 -7.49 9.48 5.52
CA VAL A 36 -6.75 9.41 4.25
C VAL A 36 -7.51 8.55 3.25
N VAL A 37 -8.10 7.44 3.74
CA VAL A 37 -8.84 6.48 2.93
C VAL A 37 -10.10 6.10 3.70
N MET A 38 -11.26 6.06 3.03
CA MET A 38 -12.53 5.65 3.60
C MET A 38 -12.94 4.29 3.06
N ALA A 39 -13.40 3.40 3.95
CA ALA A 39 -13.97 2.12 3.56
C ALA A 39 -15.12 2.30 2.58
N GLY A 40 -15.21 1.46 1.57
CA GLY A 40 -16.26 1.50 0.56
C GLY A 40 -16.03 2.52 -0.55
N SER A 41 -15.06 3.43 -0.43
CA SER A 41 -14.77 4.38 -1.47
C SER A 41 -14.10 3.71 -2.67
N THR A 42 -14.37 4.24 -3.86
CA THR A 42 -13.71 3.82 -5.10
C THR A 42 -12.63 4.80 -5.52
N GLY A 43 -12.46 5.87 -4.77
CA GLY A 43 -11.37 6.81 -4.98
C GLY A 43 -10.05 6.07 -4.83
N ALA A 44 -9.26 6.08 -5.89
CA ALA A 44 -8.14 5.17 -5.98
C ALA A 44 -6.83 5.94 -5.98
N ALA A 45 -6.07 5.79 -4.92
CA ALA A 45 -4.70 6.22 -4.85
C ALA A 45 -3.86 5.12 -4.22
N PHE A 46 -2.68 4.93 -4.77
CA PHE A 46 -1.63 4.14 -4.15
C PHE A 46 -0.84 5.07 -3.25
N LEU A 47 -0.72 4.71 -1.97
CA LEU A 47 -0.11 5.58 -0.96
C LEU A 47 1.06 4.89 -0.29
N ILE A 48 2.16 5.61 -0.13
CA ILE A 48 3.35 5.14 0.57
C ILE A 48 3.59 6.10 1.72
N LEU A 49 3.73 5.58 2.93
CA LEU A 49 3.97 6.40 4.12
C LEU A 49 5.46 6.64 4.31
N LEU A 50 5.86 7.92 4.35
CA LEU A 50 7.25 8.31 4.59
C LEU A 50 7.48 8.82 6.01
N GLU A 51 6.47 9.41 6.64
CA GLU A 51 6.57 9.99 7.97
C GLU A 51 5.24 9.90 8.70
N GLY A 52 5.30 9.64 10.00
CA GLY A 52 4.13 9.56 10.85
C GLY A 52 3.57 8.16 10.97
N GLU A 53 2.42 8.05 11.61
CA GLU A 53 1.71 6.79 11.78
C GLU A 53 0.24 6.97 11.42
N ALA A 54 -0.36 5.93 10.84
CA ALA A 54 -1.78 5.91 10.49
C ALA A 54 -2.44 4.65 11.04
N ASP A 55 -3.67 4.80 11.51
CA ASP A 55 -4.49 3.68 11.95
C ASP A 55 -5.31 3.15 10.78
N VAL A 56 -5.27 1.84 10.58
CA VAL A 56 -6.10 1.13 9.60
C VAL A 56 -7.18 0.37 10.35
N GLU A 57 -8.43 0.67 10.05
CA GLU A 57 -9.58 -0.06 10.58
C GLU A 57 -10.15 -0.95 9.48
N LEU A 58 -10.02 -2.26 9.70
CA LEU A 58 -10.49 -3.30 8.80
C LEU A 58 -11.91 -3.71 9.15
N PRO A 59 -12.65 -4.38 8.24
CA PRO A 59 -13.95 -4.92 8.54
C PRO A 59 -13.92 -5.83 9.79
N GLY A 60 -14.94 -5.76 10.62
CA GLY A 60 -15.00 -6.52 11.88
C GLY A 60 -14.27 -5.86 13.04
N GLY A 61 -13.83 -4.62 12.90
CA GLY A 61 -13.19 -3.86 13.97
C GLY A 61 -11.72 -4.19 14.20
N VAL A 62 -11.12 -4.99 13.34
CA VAL A 62 -9.68 -5.27 13.41
C VAL A 62 -8.91 -4.01 13.05
N ARG A 63 -7.89 -3.70 13.86
CA ARG A 63 -7.05 -2.50 13.67
C ARG A 63 -5.59 -2.90 13.52
N ARG A 64 -4.88 -2.11 12.73
CA ARG A 64 -3.43 -2.18 12.65
C ARG A 64 -2.88 -0.79 12.36
N THR A 65 -1.57 -0.62 12.52
CA THR A 65 -0.89 0.66 12.31
C THR A 65 -0.02 0.58 11.07
N LEU A 66 -0.11 1.60 10.23
CA LEU A 66 0.87 1.84 9.16
C LEU A 66 1.99 2.70 9.68
N ARG A 67 3.21 2.34 9.35
CA ARG A 67 4.45 3.02 9.73
C ARG A 67 5.24 3.44 8.50
N PRO A 68 6.24 4.31 8.66
CA PRO A 68 7.09 4.69 7.53
C PRO A 68 7.65 3.47 6.79
N GLY A 69 7.51 3.46 5.48
CA GLY A 69 7.87 2.34 4.62
C GLY A 69 6.70 1.47 4.20
N ASP A 70 5.58 1.53 4.89
CA ASP A 70 4.38 0.80 4.53
C ASP A 70 3.65 1.49 3.37
N TYR A 71 2.89 0.70 2.62
CA TYR A 71 2.07 1.22 1.53
C TYR A 71 0.65 0.67 1.62
N TYR A 72 -0.28 1.37 0.99
CA TYR A 72 -1.69 1.03 1.01
C TYR A 72 -2.38 1.42 -0.31
N GLY A 73 -3.41 0.67 -0.66
CA GLY A 73 -4.28 1.01 -1.79
C GLY A 73 -4.10 0.13 -3.02
N GLU A 74 -3.08 -0.71 -3.07
CA GLU A 74 -2.78 -1.55 -4.22
C GLU A 74 -3.92 -2.52 -4.55
N MET A 75 -4.57 -3.09 -3.54
CA MET A 75 -5.65 -4.06 -3.77
C MET A 75 -6.82 -3.44 -4.51
N ALA A 76 -7.28 -2.26 -4.08
CA ALA A 76 -8.37 -1.56 -4.74
C ALA A 76 -8.03 -1.15 -6.17
N LEU A 77 -6.76 -0.89 -6.44
CA LEU A 77 -6.29 -0.51 -7.78
C LEU A 77 -6.11 -1.72 -8.69
N ILE A 78 -5.78 -2.88 -8.13
CA ILE A 78 -5.58 -4.11 -8.90
C ILE A 78 -6.91 -4.74 -9.31
N ASP A 79 -7.84 -4.89 -8.36
CA ASP A 79 -9.11 -5.58 -8.60
C ASP A 79 -10.31 -4.64 -8.75
N GLU A 80 -10.13 -3.35 -8.54
CA GLU A 80 -11.16 -2.31 -8.66
C GLU A 80 -12.38 -2.53 -7.76
N ALA A 81 -12.20 -3.29 -6.67
CA ALA A 81 -13.31 -3.65 -5.77
C ALA A 81 -13.64 -2.60 -4.71
N GLY A 82 -12.93 -1.47 -4.69
CA GLY A 82 -13.11 -0.43 -3.68
C GLY A 82 -12.30 -0.69 -2.42
N ARG A 83 -12.41 0.22 -1.46
CA ARG A 83 -11.62 0.16 -0.24
C ARG A 83 -12.26 -0.77 0.80
N SER A 84 -11.46 -1.67 1.36
CA SER A 84 -11.91 -2.57 2.43
C SER A 84 -11.67 -2.01 3.82
N ALA A 85 -10.96 -0.90 3.96
CA ALA A 85 -10.58 -0.34 5.25
C ALA A 85 -10.66 1.18 5.26
N THR A 86 -10.73 1.76 6.47
CA THR A 86 -10.59 3.20 6.69
C THR A 86 -9.21 3.47 7.26
N VAL A 87 -8.49 4.43 6.69
CA VAL A 87 -7.16 4.83 7.14
C VAL A 87 -7.24 6.25 7.69
N THR A 88 -6.85 6.43 8.94
CA THR A 88 -6.88 7.72 9.63
C THR A 88 -5.48 8.09 10.10
N ALA A 89 -5.08 9.34 9.90
CA ALA A 89 -3.80 9.85 10.37
C ALA A 89 -3.79 9.89 11.90
N LYS A 90 -2.90 9.14 12.52
CA LYS A 90 -2.70 9.14 13.98
C LYS A 90 -1.81 10.29 14.40
N SER A 91 -0.86 10.65 13.57
CA SER A 91 0.00 11.81 13.70
C SER A 91 0.04 12.54 12.37
N ASP A 92 0.76 13.66 12.27
CA ASP A 92 0.96 14.32 10.99
C ASP A 92 1.69 13.38 10.05
N LEU A 93 1.17 13.25 8.82
CA LEU A 93 1.70 12.32 7.82
C LEU A 93 2.37 13.04 6.67
N CYS A 94 3.43 12.43 6.16
CA CYS A 94 3.95 12.68 4.83
C CYS A 94 3.81 11.39 4.01
N LEU A 95 3.09 11.49 2.91
CA LEU A 95 2.79 10.37 2.01
C LEU A 95 3.30 10.67 0.62
N LEU A 96 3.60 9.62 -0.12
CA LEU A 96 3.74 9.70 -1.57
C LEU A 96 2.54 9.01 -2.20
N GLY A 97 1.93 9.65 -3.17
CA GLY A 97 0.72 9.15 -3.80
C GLY A 97 0.81 9.04 -5.31
N MET A 98 0.00 8.14 -5.85
CA MET A 98 -0.14 7.93 -7.28
C MET A 98 -1.61 7.66 -7.58
N SER A 99 -2.14 8.28 -8.65
CA SER A 99 -3.53 8.08 -9.07
C SER A 99 -3.73 6.70 -9.66
N LYS A 100 -4.99 6.26 -9.75
CA LYS A 100 -5.33 4.99 -10.38
C LYS A 100 -4.91 4.94 -11.86
N TRP A 101 -4.96 6.07 -12.54
CA TRP A 101 -4.60 6.17 -13.96
C TRP A 101 -3.12 5.97 -14.19
N GLU A 102 -2.30 6.30 -13.20
CA GLU A 102 -0.85 6.18 -13.25
C GLU A 102 -0.35 4.82 -12.78
N PHE A 103 -1.12 4.14 -11.94
CA PHE A 103 -0.67 2.92 -11.25
C PHE A 103 -0.39 1.76 -12.22
N LYS A 104 -1.32 1.47 -13.13
CA LYS A 104 -1.14 0.36 -14.07
C LYS A 104 0.05 0.55 -15.01
N PRO A 105 0.21 1.72 -15.65
CA PRO A 105 1.42 1.99 -16.44
C PRO A 105 2.70 1.92 -15.61
N PHE A 106 2.66 2.41 -14.37
CA PHE A 106 3.79 2.35 -13.45
C PHE A 106 4.23 0.90 -13.20
N VAL A 107 3.28 0.03 -12.86
CA VAL A 107 3.55 -1.38 -12.58
C VAL A 107 4.09 -2.08 -13.84
N ALA A 108 3.55 -1.74 -15.01
CA ALA A 108 4.02 -2.28 -16.29
C ALA A 108 5.46 -1.87 -16.60
N ASP A 109 5.83 -0.63 -16.25
CA ASP A 109 7.17 -0.10 -16.51
C ASP A 109 8.21 -0.54 -15.47
N HIS A 110 7.76 -1.07 -14.33
CA HIS A 110 8.63 -1.52 -13.24
C HIS A 110 8.28 -2.95 -12.83
N PRO A 111 8.64 -3.95 -13.64
CA PRO A 111 8.25 -5.34 -13.38
C PRO A 111 8.80 -5.90 -12.07
N GLU A 112 9.94 -5.42 -11.59
CA GLU A 112 10.46 -5.83 -10.28
C GLU A 112 9.53 -5.38 -9.15
N VAL A 113 8.99 -4.17 -9.24
CA VAL A 113 8.00 -3.67 -8.28
C VAL A 113 6.72 -4.52 -8.34
N ALA A 114 6.25 -4.83 -9.54
CA ALA A 114 5.10 -5.70 -9.74
C ALA A 114 5.30 -7.05 -9.07
N TRP A 115 6.46 -7.66 -9.26
CA TRP A 115 6.78 -8.94 -8.65
C TRP A 115 6.78 -8.88 -7.12
N ARG A 116 7.31 -7.81 -6.55
CA ARG A 116 7.31 -7.60 -5.09
C ARG A 116 5.91 -7.42 -4.54
N LEU A 117 5.03 -6.73 -5.27
CA LEU A 117 3.62 -6.61 -4.90
C LEU A 117 2.95 -7.99 -4.87
N LEU A 118 3.16 -8.80 -5.90
CA LEU A 118 2.62 -10.16 -5.97
C LEU A 118 3.13 -11.03 -4.83
N THR A 119 4.42 -10.96 -4.54
CA THR A 119 5.05 -11.72 -3.45
C THR A 119 4.44 -11.36 -2.10
N THR A 120 4.26 -10.06 -1.85
CA THR A 120 3.66 -9.59 -0.59
C THR A 120 2.20 -10.03 -0.47
N LEU A 121 1.42 -9.91 -1.55
CA LEU A 121 0.02 -10.34 -1.55
C LEU A 121 -0.11 -11.84 -1.36
N SER A 122 0.76 -12.61 -1.99
CA SER A 122 0.81 -14.07 -1.82
C SER A 122 1.08 -14.46 -0.36
N ARG A 123 2.05 -13.81 0.27
CA ARG A 123 2.37 -14.04 1.68
C ARG A 123 1.18 -13.70 2.58
N ARG A 124 0.53 -12.56 2.36
CA ARG A 124 -0.65 -12.14 3.12
C ARG A 124 -1.79 -13.14 2.98
N LEU A 125 -1.98 -13.67 1.77
CA LEU A 125 -3.01 -14.67 1.52
C LEU A 125 -2.73 -15.95 2.29
N ARG A 126 -1.48 -16.45 2.27
CA ARG A 126 -1.09 -17.63 3.04
C ARG A 126 -1.28 -17.44 4.54
N GLU A 127 -0.94 -16.27 5.06
CA GLU A 127 -1.16 -15.93 6.46
C GLU A 127 -2.64 -15.92 6.82
N ALA A 128 -3.49 -15.36 5.95
CA ALA A 128 -4.94 -15.34 6.15
C ALA A 128 -5.53 -16.76 6.10
N GLU A 129 -5.10 -17.58 5.16
CA GLU A 129 -5.54 -18.98 5.05
C GLU A 129 -5.12 -19.78 6.29
N ALA A 130 -3.92 -19.56 6.79
CA ALA A 130 -3.43 -20.25 8.00
C ALA A 130 -4.31 -19.94 9.22
N LYS A 131 -4.81 -18.71 9.32
CA LYS A 131 -5.72 -18.32 10.41
C LYS A 131 -7.09 -18.99 10.31
N LEU A 132 -7.53 -19.30 9.08
CA LEU A 132 -8.80 -19.98 8.86
C LEU A 132 -8.68 -21.51 9.00
N GLY A 133 -7.45 -22.03 9.03
CA GLY A 133 -7.19 -23.45 9.03
C GLY A 133 -7.28 -24.07 7.62
N PRO A 134 -6.90 -25.34 7.48
CA PRO A 134 -6.92 -26.02 6.18
C PRO A 134 -8.33 -26.19 5.66
N THR A 135 -8.51 -26.02 4.34
CA THR A 135 -9.76 -26.27 3.65
C THR A 135 -9.67 -27.64 2.97
N GLU A 136 -10.71 -28.46 3.11
CA GLU A 136 -10.75 -29.77 2.50
C GLU A 136 -10.64 -29.67 0.97
N GLY A 137 -9.71 -30.44 0.39
CA GLY A 137 -9.47 -30.44 -1.05
C GLY A 137 -8.56 -29.32 -1.53
N GLU A 138 -8.06 -28.48 -0.64
CA GLU A 138 -7.13 -27.42 -0.99
C GLU A 138 -5.73 -27.96 -1.25
N VAL A 139 -5.13 -27.53 -2.35
CA VAL A 139 -3.79 -27.93 -2.76
C VAL A 139 -2.99 -26.68 -3.12
N ASP A 140 -1.81 -26.57 -2.54
CA ASP A 140 -0.87 -25.49 -2.84
C ASP A 140 0.15 -25.88 -3.90
#